data_cec14ef31f5b90f47d4465a269032a51
#
_entry.id   cec14ef31f5b90f47d4465a269032a51
#
_cell.length_a   1.000
_cell.length_b   1.000
_cell.length_c   1.000
_cell.angle_alpha   90.00
_cell.angle_beta   90.00
_cell.angle_gamma   90.00
#
_symmetry.space_group_name_H-M   'P 1'
#
loop_
_entity.id
_entity.type
_entity.pdbx_description
1 polymer ?
#
loop_
_entity_poly.entity_id
_entity_poly.type
_entity_poly.pdbx_seq_one_letter_code
_entity_poly.pdbx_strand_id
1 'polypeptide(L)'
;MTVHSKNEALICKVFPSSLGPMVMRWFYGLGADSINSFKELTYAFGSCFITCSRVPRLLDSLLSLSMQEGETLKTYSNRYWEMFNEINGDINDVAISTFKVGLPAEHGLRKSLTRKPVTSVHQLMDQIDKYKRVEEDQQQGKRKAKVILQEMRDFRLD
;
A
#
# COMPACT_ATOMS: atom_id res chain seq x y z
N MET A 1 17.93 30.84 -37.76
CA MET A 1 17.03 29.98 -36.92
C MET A 1 17.51 28.54 -36.74
N THR A 2 18.82 28.25 -36.81
CA THR A 2 19.33 26.86 -36.84
C THR A 2 20.22 26.49 -35.64
N VAL A 3 20.44 27.40 -34.69
CA VAL A 3 21.35 27.14 -33.53
C VAL A 3 20.60 26.38 -32.39
N HIS A 4 19.30 26.59 -32.21
CA HIS A 4 18.52 25.92 -31.17
C HIS A 4 18.33 24.41 -31.44
N SER A 5 18.14 24.02 -32.69
CA SER A 5 17.89 22.61 -33.07
C SER A 5 19.12 21.71 -32.82
N LYS A 6 20.33 22.19 -33.06
CA LYS A 6 21.57 21.44 -32.81
C LYS A 6 21.83 21.26 -31.31
N ASN A 7 21.45 22.23 -30.49
CA ASN A 7 21.63 22.15 -29.02
C ASN A 7 20.63 21.21 -28.39
N GLU A 8 19.38 21.19 -28.86
CA GLU A 8 18.37 20.24 -28.35
C GLU A 8 18.72 18.79 -28.66
N ALA A 9 19.18 18.47 -29.87
CA ALA A 9 19.62 17.12 -30.22
C ALA A 9 20.81 16.67 -29.42
N LEU A 10 21.74 17.57 -29.07
CA LEU A 10 22.87 17.28 -28.21
C LEU A 10 22.44 17.01 -26.77
N ILE A 11 21.54 17.83 -26.26
CA ILE A 11 20.97 17.67 -24.91
C ILE A 11 20.22 16.33 -24.81
N CYS A 12 19.42 15.95 -25.80
CA CYS A 12 18.75 14.67 -25.83
C CYS A 12 19.71 13.47 -25.84
N LYS A 13 20.90 13.60 -26.42
CA LYS A 13 21.91 12.55 -26.44
C LYS A 13 22.69 12.44 -25.09
N VAL A 14 22.94 13.57 -24.45
CA VAL A 14 23.72 13.63 -23.20
C VAL A 14 22.85 13.39 -21.97
N PHE A 15 21.57 13.75 -22.06
CA PHE A 15 20.63 13.59 -20.95
C PHE A 15 20.60 12.20 -20.31
N PRO A 16 20.57 11.07 -21.07
CA PRO A 16 20.58 9.75 -20.46
C PRO A 16 21.85 9.40 -19.73
N SER A 17 23.02 9.91 -20.20
CA SER A 17 24.32 9.59 -19.60
C SER A 17 24.55 10.26 -18.24
N SER A 18 23.78 11.31 -17.93
CA SER A 18 23.78 11.95 -16.61
C SER A 18 22.91 11.24 -15.57
N LEU A 19 22.15 10.25 -15.99
CA LEU A 19 21.18 9.53 -15.18
C LEU A 19 21.61 8.06 -15.01
N GLY A 20 21.22 7.43 -13.91
CA GLY A 20 21.66 6.08 -13.60
C GLY A 20 21.20 4.99 -14.60
N PRO A 21 21.68 3.74 -14.43
CA PRO A 21 21.45 2.63 -15.39
C PRO A 21 19.98 2.30 -15.63
N MET A 22 19.10 2.55 -14.69
CA MET A 22 17.65 2.36 -14.83
C MET A 22 17.04 3.27 -15.89
N VAL A 23 17.47 4.55 -15.89
CA VAL A 23 16.99 5.54 -16.85
C VAL A 23 17.55 5.29 -18.25
N MET A 24 18.81 4.84 -18.32
CA MET A 24 19.44 4.41 -19.56
C MET A 24 18.64 3.29 -20.23
N ARG A 25 18.25 2.28 -19.46
CA ARG A 25 17.42 1.17 -19.97
C ARG A 25 16.07 1.64 -20.50
N TRP A 26 15.40 2.54 -19.75
CA TRP A 26 14.16 3.15 -20.19
C TRP A 26 14.34 3.93 -21.49
N PHE A 27 15.39 4.77 -21.57
CA PHE A 27 15.67 5.58 -22.75
C PHE A 27 15.93 4.73 -24.00
N TYR A 28 16.69 3.66 -23.87
CA TYR A 28 16.92 2.72 -24.99
C TYR A 28 15.68 1.90 -25.37
N GLY A 29 14.71 1.78 -24.45
CA GLY A 29 13.43 1.16 -24.73
C GLY A 29 12.43 2.06 -25.44
N LEU A 30 12.72 3.37 -25.57
CA LEU A 30 11.92 4.26 -26.39
C LEU A 30 12.12 3.91 -27.87
N GLY A 31 11.00 3.74 -28.60
CA GLY A 31 11.06 3.48 -30.04
C GLY A 31 11.78 4.55 -30.82
N ALA A 32 12.44 4.19 -31.91
CA ALA A 32 12.99 5.17 -32.84
C ALA A 32 11.90 6.15 -33.28
N ASP A 33 12.23 7.43 -33.31
CA ASP A 33 11.31 8.54 -33.68
C ASP A 33 10.11 8.76 -32.73
N SER A 34 10.10 8.14 -31.56
CA SER A 34 9.03 8.36 -30.56
C SER A 34 9.13 9.71 -29.85
N ILE A 35 10.28 10.35 -29.86
CA ILE A 35 10.56 11.65 -29.23
C ILE A 35 11.22 12.59 -30.24
N ASN A 36 10.52 13.67 -30.57
CA ASN A 36 10.96 14.64 -31.57
C ASN A 36 11.52 15.93 -30.99
N SER A 37 11.37 16.13 -29.66
CA SER A 37 11.84 17.34 -28.98
C SER A 37 12.30 17.03 -27.55
N PHE A 38 13.16 17.94 -27.03
CA PHE A 38 13.56 17.86 -25.62
C PHE A 38 12.38 18.00 -24.65
N LYS A 39 11.37 18.79 -25.04
CA LYS A 39 10.12 18.95 -24.27
C LYS A 39 9.35 17.64 -24.16
N GLU A 40 9.24 16.89 -25.27
CA GLU A 40 8.61 15.55 -25.23
C GLU A 40 9.40 14.56 -24.38
N LEU A 41 10.73 14.61 -24.47
CA LEU A 41 11.61 13.78 -23.65
C LEU A 41 11.42 14.07 -22.16
N THR A 42 11.40 15.33 -21.75
CA THR A 42 11.21 15.72 -20.35
C THR A 42 9.82 15.35 -19.85
N TYR A 43 8.81 15.47 -20.69
CA TYR A 43 7.44 15.06 -20.35
C TYR A 43 7.33 13.53 -20.16
N ALA A 44 7.87 12.75 -21.11
CA ALA A 44 7.88 11.30 -21.02
C ALA A 44 8.69 10.80 -19.82
N PHE A 45 9.84 11.43 -19.54
CA PHE A 45 10.65 11.16 -18.36
C PHE A 45 9.89 11.48 -17.07
N GLY A 46 9.29 12.67 -16.99
CA GLY A 46 8.50 13.06 -15.82
C GLY A 46 7.33 12.13 -15.58
N SER A 47 6.59 11.74 -16.60
CA SER A 47 5.47 10.81 -16.49
C SER A 47 5.90 9.43 -16.00
N CYS A 48 7.06 8.95 -16.45
CA CYS A 48 7.58 7.65 -16.05
C CYS A 48 8.20 7.67 -14.63
N PHE A 49 9.11 8.60 -14.38
CA PHE A 49 9.95 8.56 -13.17
C PHE A 49 9.38 9.33 -11.98
N ILE A 50 8.55 10.36 -12.17
CA ILE A 50 7.85 11.01 -11.06
C ILE A 50 6.81 10.05 -10.49
N THR A 51 6.11 9.31 -11.33
CA THR A 51 5.17 8.28 -10.90
C THR A 51 5.91 7.12 -10.22
N CYS A 52 7.02 6.65 -10.80
CA CYS A 52 7.85 5.60 -10.22
C CYS A 52 8.55 6.00 -8.91
N SER A 53 8.81 7.29 -8.68
CA SER A 53 9.40 7.76 -7.41
C SER A 53 8.44 7.72 -6.24
N ARG A 54 7.14 7.81 -6.49
CA ARG A 54 6.11 7.75 -5.45
C ARG A 54 5.77 6.32 -5.05
N VAL A 55 5.74 5.41 -6.01
CA VAL A 55 5.40 3.99 -5.77
C VAL A 55 6.33 3.33 -4.75
N PRO A 56 7.67 3.43 -4.82
CA PRO A 56 8.55 2.84 -3.81
C PRO A 56 8.28 3.37 -2.40
N ARG A 57 8.08 4.68 -2.23
CA ARG A 57 7.81 5.28 -0.91
C ARG A 57 6.48 4.80 -0.32
N LEU A 58 5.45 4.67 -1.14
CA LEU A 58 4.16 4.15 -0.72
C LEU A 58 4.24 2.67 -0.37
N LEU A 59 5.01 1.88 -1.12
CA LEU A 59 5.28 0.48 -0.81
C LEU A 59 6.05 0.33 0.51
N ASP A 60 7.09 1.13 0.74
CA ASP A 60 7.83 1.14 2.00
C ASP A 60 6.94 1.49 3.18
N SER A 61 6.05 2.47 2.99
CA SER A 61 5.06 2.86 4.00
C SER A 61 4.07 1.74 4.27
N LEU A 62 3.60 1.04 3.22
CA LEU A 62 2.70 -0.10 3.34
C LEU A 62 3.37 -1.28 4.06
N LEU A 63 4.64 -1.56 3.76
CA LEU A 63 5.44 -2.60 4.42
C LEU A 63 5.71 -2.29 5.89
N SER A 64 5.80 -1.00 6.23
CA SER A 64 6.02 -0.54 7.60
C SER A 64 4.72 -0.47 8.42
N LEU A 65 3.56 -0.59 7.74
CA LEU A 65 2.26 -0.48 8.38
C LEU A 65 1.97 -1.73 9.21
N SER A 66 1.85 -1.54 10.51
CA SER A 66 1.48 -2.60 11.45
C SER A 66 0.29 -2.19 12.31
N MET A 67 -0.46 -3.20 12.76
CA MET A 67 -1.54 -3.03 13.72
C MET A 67 -0.95 -2.66 15.08
N GLN A 68 -1.46 -1.60 15.68
CA GLN A 68 -0.96 -1.09 16.94
C GLN A 68 -1.59 -1.82 18.13
N GLU A 69 -0.96 -1.72 19.29
CA GLU A 69 -1.50 -2.30 20.52
C GLU A 69 -2.83 -1.62 20.89
N GLY A 70 -3.86 -2.43 21.11
CA GLY A 70 -5.21 -1.95 21.40
C GLY A 70 -6.01 -1.48 20.18
N GLU A 71 -5.42 -1.50 18.99
CA GLU A 71 -6.12 -1.19 17.75
C GLU A 71 -7.06 -2.33 17.35
N THR A 72 -8.24 -1.98 16.80
CA THR A 72 -9.15 -2.98 16.24
C THR A 72 -8.76 -3.37 14.82
N LEU A 73 -9.12 -4.59 14.42
CA LEU A 73 -8.93 -5.03 13.04
C LEU A 73 -9.61 -4.09 12.02
N LYS A 74 -10.75 -3.51 12.39
CA LYS A 74 -11.46 -2.54 11.57
C LYS A 74 -10.61 -1.28 11.30
N THR A 75 -10.02 -0.70 12.35
CA THR A 75 -9.18 0.50 12.23
C THR A 75 -7.91 0.22 11.43
N TYR A 76 -7.22 -0.87 11.74
CA TYR A 76 -6.04 -1.30 11.00
C TYR A 76 -6.34 -1.54 9.52
N SER A 77 -7.42 -2.26 9.23
CA SER A 77 -7.85 -2.57 7.86
C SER A 77 -8.16 -1.29 7.06
N ASN A 78 -8.85 -0.31 7.66
CA ASN A 78 -9.15 0.95 6.98
C ASN A 78 -7.88 1.72 6.63
N ARG A 79 -6.94 1.88 7.57
CA ARG A 79 -5.63 2.52 7.33
C ARG A 79 -4.84 1.81 6.23
N TYR A 80 -4.90 0.47 6.23
CA TYR A 80 -4.20 -0.33 5.24
C TYR A 80 -4.76 -0.09 3.83
N TRP A 81 -6.09 -0.14 3.66
CA TRP A 81 -6.71 0.03 2.35
C TRP A 81 -6.67 1.47 1.85
N GLU A 82 -6.71 2.48 2.72
CA GLU A 82 -6.47 3.87 2.34
C GLU A 82 -5.09 4.00 1.69
N MET A 83 -4.05 3.50 2.35
CA MET A 83 -2.68 3.56 1.82
C MET A 83 -2.49 2.69 0.57
N PHE A 84 -3.09 1.50 0.55
CA PHE A 84 -3.03 0.59 -0.60
C PHE A 84 -3.64 1.22 -1.86
N ASN A 85 -4.78 1.90 -1.72
CA ASN A 85 -5.48 2.53 -2.84
C ASN A 85 -4.75 3.76 -3.41
N GLU A 86 -3.81 4.34 -2.67
CA GLU A 86 -2.95 5.41 -3.17
C GLU A 86 -1.84 4.88 -4.10
N ILE A 87 -1.59 3.58 -4.08
CA ILE A 87 -0.56 2.94 -4.89
C ILE A 87 -1.15 2.58 -6.24
N ASN A 88 -0.72 3.29 -7.29
CA ASN A 88 -1.10 2.97 -8.65
C ASN A 88 -0.26 1.79 -9.17
N GLY A 89 -0.88 0.66 -9.35
CA GLY A 89 -0.23 -0.54 -9.89
C GLY A 89 -0.97 -1.82 -9.52
N ASP A 90 -0.73 -2.88 -10.26
CA ASP A 90 -1.24 -4.21 -9.93
C ASP A 90 -0.30 -4.87 -8.91
N ILE A 91 -0.56 -4.60 -7.64
CA ILE A 91 0.22 -5.13 -6.50
C ILE A 91 -0.63 -6.06 -5.61
N ASN A 92 -1.65 -6.70 -6.19
CA ASN A 92 -2.57 -7.56 -5.45
C ASN A 92 -1.87 -8.71 -4.73
N ASP A 93 -0.81 -9.28 -5.33
CA ASP A 93 -0.02 -10.35 -4.71
C ASP A 93 0.74 -9.85 -3.46
N VAL A 94 1.17 -8.58 -3.48
CA VAL A 94 1.86 -7.96 -2.35
C VAL A 94 0.88 -7.63 -1.23
N ALA A 95 -0.37 -7.28 -1.56
CA ALA A 95 -1.39 -6.91 -0.61
C ALA A 95 -1.63 -7.98 0.47
N ILE A 96 -1.77 -9.22 0.06
CA ILE A 96 -2.03 -10.34 0.98
C ILE A 96 -0.88 -10.51 1.96
N SER A 97 0.35 -10.50 1.45
CA SER A 97 1.56 -10.71 2.24
C SER A 97 1.80 -9.57 3.23
N THR A 98 1.67 -8.32 2.78
CA THR A 98 1.91 -7.12 3.60
C THR A 98 0.83 -6.95 4.67
N PHE A 99 -0.43 -7.16 4.32
CA PHE A 99 -1.54 -7.13 5.29
C PHE A 99 -1.33 -8.16 6.41
N LYS A 100 -0.98 -9.40 6.03
CA LYS A 100 -0.73 -10.49 6.98
C LYS A 100 0.45 -10.18 7.90
N VAL A 101 1.56 -9.66 7.36
CA VAL A 101 2.77 -9.34 8.14
C VAL A 101 2.50 -8.20 9.11
N GLY A 102 1.68 -7.23 8.74
CA GLY A 102 1.29 -6.12 9.60
C GLY A 102 0.41 -6.51 10.80
N LEU A 103 -0.22 -7.69 10.80
CA LEU A 103 -0.98 -8.18 11.95
C LEU A 103 -0.04 -8.74 13.03
N PRO A 104 -0.36 -8.58 14.34
CA PRO A 104 0.37 -9.22 15.42
C PRO A 104 0.45 -10.75 15.25
N ALA A 105 1.54 -11.37 15.68
CA ALA A 105 1.75 -12.81 15.52
C ALA A 105 0.63 -13.65 16.18
N GLU A 106 0.11 -13.17 17.31
CA GLU A 106 -0.95 -13.82 18.07
C GLU A 106 -2.36 -13.59 17.52
N HIS A 107 -2.51 -12.67 16.58
CA HIS A 107 -3.82 -12.32 16.03
C HIS A 107 -4.47 -13.50 15.30
N GLY A 108 -5.75 -13.77 15.60
CA GLY A 108 -6.50 -14.91 15.05
C GLY A 108 -6.54 -14.96 13.53
N LEU A 109 -6.74 -13.80 12.89
CA LEU A 109 -6.72 -13.68 11.42
C LEU A 109 -5.34 -14.03 10.84
N ARG A 110 -4.24 -13.59 11.46
CA ARG A 110 -2.89 -13.95 10.99
C ARG A 110 -2.65 -15.46 11.05
N LYS A 111 -3.07 -16.11 12.15
CA LYS A 111 -3.01 -17.57 12.29
C LYS A 111 -3.87 -18.29 11.25
N SER A 112 -5.06 -17.77 10.97
CA SER A 112 -5.96 -18.30 9.94
C SER A 112 -5.35 -18.21 8.54
N LEU A 113 -4.82 -17.04 8.16
CA LEU A 113 -4.16 -16.79 6.86
C LEU A 113 -2.87 -17.62 6.70
N THR A 114 -2.22 -17.99 7.80
CA THR A 114 -1.05 -18.87 7.77
C THR A 114 -1.45 -20.32 7.55
N ARG A 115 -2.53 -20.76 8.20
CA ARG A 115 -3.04 -22.13 8.07
C ARG A 115 -3.71 -22.40 6.74
N LYS A 116 -4.49 -21.42 6.25
CA LYS A 116 -5.20 -21.49 4.98
C LYS A 116 -4.90 -20.20 4.20
N PRO A 117 -3.86 -20.20 3.37
CA PRO A 117 -3.52 -19.05 2.56
C PRO A 117 -4.63 -18.67 1.58
N VAL A 118 -4.89 -17.37 1.44
CA VAL A 118 -5.79 -16.82 0.44
C VAL A 118 -5.00 -16.46 -0.82
N THR A 119 -5.62 -16.57 -1.98
CA THR A 119 -4.99 -16.34 -3.29
C THR A 119 -5.46 -15.06 -3.97
N SER A 120 -6.47 -14.40 -3.42
CA SER A 120 -6.99 -13.14 -3.97
C SER A 120 -7.31 -12.13 -2.87
N VAL A 121 -7.25 -10.85 -3.24
CA VAL A 121 -7.63 -9.74 -2.35
C VAL A 121 -9.08 -9.85 -1.91
N HIS A 122 -9.96 -10.34 -2.77
CA HIS A 122 -11.37 -10.57 -2.43
C HIS A 122 -11.51 -11.59 -1.28
N GLN A 123 -10.81 -12.72 -1.37
CA GLN A 123 -10.81 -13.72 -0.29
C GLN A 123 -10.21 -13.17 1.01
N LEU A 124 -9.19 -12.30 0.90
CA LEU A 124 -8.62 -11.61 2.05
C LEU A 124 -9.67 -10.72 2.72
N MET A 125 -10.41 -9.93 1.93
CA MET A 125 -11.48 -9.06 2.45
C MET A 125 -12.58 -9.84 3.14
N ASP A 126 -13.02 -10.96 2.58
CA ASP A 126 -14.01 -11.85 3.21
C ASP A 126 -13.53 -12.37 4.58
N GLN A 127 -12.26 -12.74 4.68
CA GLN A 127 -11.66 -13.16 5.95
C GLN A 127 -11.58 -11.99 6.95
N ILE A 128 -11.18 -10.82 6.49
CA ILE A 128 -11.13 -9.61 7.33
C ILE A 128 -12.52 -9.31 7.91
N ASP A 129 -13.56 -9.31 7.08
CA ASP A 129 -14.92 -9.00 7.52
C ASP A 129 -15.46 -10.03 8.51
N LYS A 130 -15.14 -11.29 8.31
CA LYS A 130 -15.48 -12.35 9.26
C LYS A 130 -14.85 -12.10 10.63
N TYR A 131 -13.57 -11.75 10.68
CA TYR A 131 -12.88 -11.49 11.94
C TYR A 131 -13.28 -10.18 12.60
N LYS A 132 -13.62 -9.15 11.82
CA LYS A 132 -14.21 -7.90 12.34
C LYS A 132 -15.49 -8.17 13.13
N ARG A 133 -16.39 -8.99 12.58
CA ARG A 133 -17.64 -9.39 13.29
C ARG A 133 -17.34 -10.11 14.59
N VAL A 134 -16.38 -11.03 14.59
CA VAL A 134 -15.97 -11.74 15.82
C VAL A 134 -15.44 -10.77 16.87
N GLU A 135 -14.62 -9.80 16.50
CA GLU A 135 -14.14 -8.77 17.44
C GLU A 135 -15.26 -7.88 17.98
N GLU A 136 -16.19 -7.48 17.12
CA GLU A 136 -17.36 -6.68 17.51
C GLU A 136 -18.23 -7.44 18.52
N ASP A 137 -18.50 -8.73 18.28
CA ASP A 137 -19.25 -9.58 19.18
C ASP A 137 -18.55 -9.76 20.54
N GLN A 138 -17.23 -9.93 20.53
CA GLN A 138 -16.44 -10.04 21.77
C GLN A 138 -16.45 -8.74 22.57
N GLN A 139 -16.37 -7.59 21.89
CA GLN A 139 -16.43 -6.28 22.55
C GLN A 139 -17.82 -6.03 23.15
N GLN A 140 -18.89 -6.39 22.47
CA GLN A 140 -20.26 -6.29 22.98
C GLN A 140 -20.45 -7.20 24.21
N GLY A 141 -19.94 -8.42 24.17
CA GLY A 141 -19.98 -9.33 25.30
C GLY A 141 -19.25 -8.78 26.53
N LYS A 142 -18.06 -8.20 26.35
CA LYS A 142 -17.29 -7.57 27.44
C LYS A 142 -18.03 -6.35 28.03
N ARG A 143 -18.67 -5.53 27.18
CA ARG A 143 -19.47 -4.36 27.63
C ARG A 143 -20.67 -4.80 28.46
N LYS A 144 -21.43 -5.80 28.01
CA LYS A 144 -22.57 -6.37 28.74
C LYS A 144 -22.13 -6.94 30.09
N ALA A 145 -21.05 -7.73 30.14
CA ALA A 145 -20.52 -8.28 31.37
C ALA A 145 -20.09 -7.17 32.37
N LYS A 146 -19.48 -6.09 31.88
CA LYS A 146 -19.09 -4.95 32.70
C LYS A 146 -20.30 -4.22 33.32
N VAL A 147 -21.36 -4.04 32.55
CA VAL A 147 -22.63 -3.42 33.04
C VAL A 147 -23.26 -4.27 34.12
N ILE A 148 -23.38 -5.58 33.87
CA ILE A 148 -23.97 -6.52 34.85
C ILE A 148 -23.16 -6.52 36.16
N LEU A 149 -21.82 -6.52 36.09
CA LEU A 149 -20.96 -6.46 37.27
C LEU A 149 -21.10 -5.15 38.02
N GLN A 150 -21.33 -4.03 37.32
CA GLN A 150 -21.58 -2.73 37.93
C GLN A 150 -22.92 -2.74 38.67
N GLU A 151 -23.99 -3.19 38.02
CA GLU A 151 -25.32 -3.30 38.63
C GLU A 151 -25.32 -4.22 39.87
N MET A 152 -24.61 -5.37 39.81
CA MET A 152 -24.47 -6.25 40.96
C MET A 152 -23.67 -5.62 42.10
N ARG A 153 -22.75 -4.73 41.83
CA ARG A 153 -21.97 -4.01 42.84
C ARG A 153 -22.81 -2.95 43.55
N ASP A 154 -23.63 -2.23 42.78
CA ASP A 154 -24.54 -1.20 43.31
C ASP A 154 -25.65 -1.81 44.13
N PHE A 155 -26.12 -3.02 43.80
CA PHE A 155 -27.10 -3.78 44.59
C PHE A 155 -26.54 -4.30 45.93
N ARG A 156 -25.23 -4.39 46.10
CA ARG A 156 -24.61 -4.84 47.38
C ARG A 156 -24.34 -3.72 48.36
N LEU A 157 -24.52 -2.45 47.95
CA LEU A 157 -24.25 -1.27 48.77
C LEU A 157 -25.51 -0.67 49.40
N ASP A 158 -26.70 -1.24 49.12
CA ASP A 158 -27.95 -0.98 49.80
C ASP A 158 -28.24 -2.15 50.77
#